data_152afbeaa9779aa81fbe8f46b9a8390a
#
_entry.id   152afbeaa9779aa81fbe8f46b9a8390a
#
_cell.length_a   1.000
_cell.length_b   1.000
_cell.length_c   1.000
_cell.angle_alpha   90.00
_cell.angle_beta   90.00
_cell.angle_gamma   90.00
#
_symmetry.space_group_name_H-M   'P 1'
#
loop_
_entity.id
_entity.type
_entity.pdbx_description
1 polymer ?
#
loop_
_entity_poly.entity_id
_entity_poly.type
_entity_poly.pdbx_seq_one_letter_code
_entity_poly.pdbx_strand_id
1 'polypeptide(L)'
;MFIHHFHTLNIFFLIILCQFTHANEILSVEHSVEYENLLLQVTQIHTQAKLNHYAWRDTGKMIIDASKLAHQGEFMQANKLLRQAYQECILAEQQSSTQSDLSELIPYYLK
;
A
#
# COMPACT_ATOMS: atom_id res chain seq x y z
N MET A 1 45.78 -30.02 12.83
CA MET A 1 44.40 -30.53 12.72
C MET A 1 43.35 -29.52 13.17
N PHE A 2 43.57 -28.77 14.23
CA PHE A 2 42.59 -27.75 14.72
C PHE A 2 42.45 -26.49 13.83
N ILE A 3 43.49 -26.09 13.09
CA ILE A 3 43.52 -24.89 12.27
C ILE A 3 42.62 -25.03 11.00
N HIS A 4 42.57 -26.25 10.41
CA HIS A 4 41.71 -26.49 9.25
C HIS A 4 40.21 -26.48 9.55
N HIS A 5 39.80 -26.86 10.77
CA HIS A 5 38.40 -26.84 11.15
C HIS A 5 37.92 -25.42 11.42
N PHE A 6 38.76 -24.51 11.87
CA PHE A 6 38.41 -23.11 12.11
C PHE A 6 38.20 -22.33 10.79
N HIS A 7 38.97 -22.63 9.73
CA HIS A 7 38.82 -22.00 8.42
C HIS A 7 37.55 -22.47 7.70
N THR A 8 37.19 -23.73 7.79
CA THR A 8 35.99 -24.27 7.15
C THR A 8 34.73 -23.74 7.82
N LEU A 9 34.72 -23.60 9.15
CA LEU A 9 33.59 -23.04 9.91
C LEU A 9 33.38 -21.56 9.55
N ASN A 10 34.45 -20.79 9.37
CA ASN A 10 34.38 -19.37 9.04
C ASN A 10 33.84 -19.10 7.61
N ILE A 11 34.24 -19.97 6.66
CA ILE A 11 33.74 -19.89 5.26
C ILE A 11 32.24 -20.22 5.20
N PHE A 12 31.78 -21.23 5.95
CA PHE A 12 30.36 -21.58 6.03
C PHE A 12 29.51 -20.43 6.63
N PHE A 13 30.02 -19.76 7.66
CA PHE A 13 29.34 -18.61 8.28
C PHE A 13 29.25 -17.41 7.33
N LEU A 14 30.29 -17.14 6.54
CA LEU A 14 30.33 -16.10 5.52
C LEU A 14 29.33 -16.36 4.36
N ILE A 15 29.19 -17.62 3.94
CA ILE A 15 28.25 -18.01 2.87
C ILE A 15 26.80 -17.83 3.35
N ILE A 16 26.48 -18.20 4.59
CA ILE A 16 25.15 -18.03 5.19
C ILE A 16 24.79 -16.54 5.33
N LEU A 17 25.73 -15.68 5.77
CA LEU A 17 25.53 -14.24 5.83
C LEU A 17 25.27 -13.61 4.46
N CYS A 18 25.96 -14.06 3.41
CA CYS A 18 25.77 -13.57 2.05
C CYS A 18 24.40 -13.93 1.49
N GLN A 19 23.84 -15.08 1.84
CA GLN A 19 22.49 -15.48 1.40
C GLN A 19 21.38 -14.68 2.11
N PHE A 20 21.58 -14.28 3.38
CA PHE A 20 20.62 -13.45 4.11
C PHE A 20 20.52 -12.03 3.56
N THR A 21 21.61 -11.44 3.09
CA THR A 21 21.60 -10.10 2.48
C THR A 21 20.87 -10.06 1.15
N HIS A 22 21.03 -11.07 0.31
CA HIS A 22 20.35 -11.14 -0.99
C HIS A 22 18.83 -11.33 -0.86
N ALA A 23 18.36 -12.11 0.11
CA ALA A 23 16.94 -12.31 0.34
C ALA A 23 16.22 -11.02 0.78
N ASN A 24 16.85 -10.20 1.62
CA ASN A 24 16.30 -8.92 2.06
C ASN A 24 16.25 -7.88 0.94
N GLU A 25 17.23 -7.87 0.05
CA GLU A 25 17.28 -6.95 -1.08
C GLU A 25 16.18 -7.25 -2.11
N ILE A 26 15.96 -8.52 -2.44
CA ILE A 26 14.89 -8.94 -3.36
C ILE A 26 13.51 -8.57 -2.77
N LEU A 27 13.29 -8.81 -1.49
CA LEU A 27 12.02 -8.50 -0.82
C LEU A 27 11.74 -6.98 -0.78
N SER A 28 12.77 -6.17 -0.60
CA SER A 28 12.62 -4.71 -0.61
C SER A 28 12.28 -4.16 -1.99
N VAL A 29 12.86 -4.73 -3.05
CA VAL A 29 12.55 -4.38 -4.44
C VAL A 29 11.11 -4.77 -4.79
N GLU A 30 10.65 -5.96 -4.39
CA GLU A 30 9.28 -6.40 -4.62
C GLU A 30 8.27 -5.44 -3.96
N HIS A 31 8.48 -5.06 -2.71
CA HIS A 31 7.60 -4.12 -2.01
C HIS A 31 7.63 -2.70 -2.60
N SER A 32 8.76 -2.26 -3.15
CA SER A 32 8.84 -0.96 -3.82
C SER A 32 8.07 -0.93 -5.15
N VAL A 33 8.14 -2.01 -5.94
CA VAL A 33 7.36 -2.14 -7.18
C VAL A 33 5.87 -2.22 -6.88
N GLU A 34 5.48 -2.95 -5.83
CA GLU A 34 4.10 -2.99 -5.36
C GLU A 34 3.61 -1.60 -4.94
N TYR A 35 4.44 -0.83 -4.22
CA TYR A 35 4.12 0.52 -3.81
C TYR A 35 3.77 1.43 -4.99
N GLU A 36 4.61 1.45 -6.03
CA GLU A 36 4.37 2.29 -7.22
C GLU A 36 3.05 1.93 -7.92
N ASN A 37 2.76 0.64 -8.05
CA ASN A 37 1.51 0.17 -8.64
C ASN A 37 0.29 0.56 -7.79
N LEU A 38 0.35 0.38 -6.48
CA LEU A 38 -0.71 0.75 -5.55
C LEU A 38 -0.93 2.27 -5.53
N LEU A 39 0.15 3.04 -5.50
CA LEU A 39 0.09 4.50 -5.50
C LEU A 39 -0.65 5.02 -6.75
N LEU A 40 -0.32 4.47 -7.92
CA LEU A 40 -0.99 4.83 -9.18
C LEU A 40 -2.50 4.52 -9.11
N GLN A 41 -2.86 3.30 -8.70
CA GLN A 41 -4.26 2.88 -8.61
C GLN A 41 -5.06 3.73 -7.62
N VAL A 42 -4.51 3.94 -6.41
CA VAL A 42 -5.19 4.71 -5.37
C VAL A 42 -5.34 6.17 -5.76
N THR A 43 -4.34 6.75 -6.41
CA THR A 43 -4.40 8.14 -6.88
C THR A 43 -5.46 8.30 -7.96
N GLN A 44 -5.58 7.36 -8.89
CA GLN A 44 -6.61 7.38 -9.92
C GLN A 44 -8.02 7.30 -9.34
N ILE A 45 -8.30 6.31 -8.48
CA ILE A 45 -9.62 6.15 -7.88
C ILE A 45 -9.98 7.32 -6.94
N HIS A 46 -9.02 7.83 -6.17
CA HIS A 46 -9.23 8.99 -5.32
C HIS A 46 -9.54 10.26 -6.14
N THR A 47 -8.88 10.43 -7.29
CA THR A 47 -9.15 11.55 -8.20
C THR A 47 -10.58 11.45 -8.75
N GLN A 48 -11.04 10.26 -9.15
CA GLN A 48 -12.43 10.04 -9.56
C GLN A 48 -13.42 10.34 -8.42
N ALA A 49 -13.12 9.88 -7.21
CA ALA A 49 -13.93 10.16 -6.04
C ALA A 49 -14.07 11.67 -5.77
N LYS A 50 -13.00 12.42 -5.94
CA LYS A 50 -13.02 13.89 -5.80
C LYS A 50 -13.85 14.56 -6.88
N LEU A 51 -13.70 14.15 -8.13
CA LEU A 51 -14.47 14.71 -9.26
C LEU A 51 -15.97 14.46 -9.10
N ASN A 52 -16.35 13.33 -8.53
CA ASN A 52 -17.73 12.91 -8.30
C ASN A 52 -18.28 13.32 -6.91
N HIS A 53 -17.50 14.07 -6.12
CA HIS A 53 -17.87 14.63 -4.81
C HIS A 53 -18.17 13.59 -3.71
N TYR A 54 -17.64 12.37 -3.80
CA TYR A 54 -17.78 11.36 -2.75
C TYR A 54 -16.46 10.99 -2.04
N ALA A 55 -15.36 11.67 -2.35
CA ALA A 55 -14.09 11.41 -1.67
C ALA A 55 -14.16 11.71 -0.18
N TRP A 56 -13.76 10.75 0.64
CA TRP A 56 -13.61 10.97 2.07
C TRP A 56 -12.37 11.81 2.36
N ARG A 57 -12.49 12.72 3.32
CA ARG A 57 -11.44 13.68 3.68
C ARG A 57 -10.11 13.03 4.07
N ASP A 58 -10.18 11.90 4.78
CA ASP A 58 -8.98 11.27 5.36
C ASP A 58 -8.23 10.39 4.35
N THR A 59 -8.87 9.95 3.26
CA THR A 59 -8.24 9.15 2.21
C THR A 59 -7.04 9.86 1.57
N GLY A 60 -7.17 11.15 1.28
CA GLY A 60 -6.05 11.95 0.74
C GLY A 60 -4.87 12.04 1.71
N LYS A 61 -5.13 12.14 3.02
CA LYS A 61 -4.09 12.11 4.05
C LYS A 61 -3.35 10.78 4.10
N MET A 62 -4.06 9.66 3.97
CA MET A 62 -3.45 8.33 3.92
C MET A 62 -2.48 8.18 2.75
N ILE A 63 -2.81 8.70 1.58
CA ILE A 63 -1.92 8.68 0.40
C ILE A 63 -0.63 9.47 0.67
N ILE A 64 -0.75 10.64 1.29
CA ILE A 64 0.41 11.47 1.67
C ILE A 64 1.28 10.76 2.71
N ASP A 65 0.67 10.18 3.74
CA ASP A 65 1.40 9.49 4.80
C ASP A 65 2.09 8.21 4.28
N ALA A 66 1.45 7.48 3.35
CA ALA A 66 2.07 6.36 2.64
C ALA A 66 3.31 6.80 1.84
N SER A 67 3.24 7.94 1.16
CA SER A 67 4.40 8.49 0.44
C SER A 67 5.57 8.83 1.38
N LYS A 68 5.29 9.36 2.56
CA LYS A 68 6.33 9.62 3.58
C LYS A 68 6.99 8.34 4.06
N LEU A 69 6.21 7.30 4.32
CA LEU A 69 6.73 5.98 4.72
C LEU A 69 7.62 5.38 3.63
N ALA A 70 7.21 5.47 2.36
CA ALA A 70 8.00 4.99 1.23
C ALA A 70 9.34 5.74 1.09
N HIS A 71 9.36 7.06 1.32
CA HIS A 71 10.60 7.85 1.36
C HIS A 71 11.56 7.44 2.49
N GLN A 72 11.03 6.82 3.55
CA GLN A 72 11.82 6.27 4.66
C GLN A 72 12.25 4.82 4.40
N GLY A 73 11.88 4.23 3.27
CA GLY A 73 12.13 2.82 2.95
C GLY A 73 11.13 1.85 3.57
N GLU A 74 10.09 2.35 4.24
CA GLU A 74 9.06 1.58 4.95
C GLU A 74 7.94 1.11 3.98
N PHE A 75 8.32 0.46 2.88
CA PHE A 75 7.40 0.10 1.80
C PHE A 75 6.26 -0.83 2.26
N MET A 76 6.51 -1.75 3.16
CA MET A 76 5.47 -2.65 3.67
C MET A 76 4.35 -1.89 4.38
N GLN A 77 4.70 -0.89 5.19
CA GLN A 77 3.74 -0.05 5.90
C GLN A 77 3.04 0.91 4.93
N ALA A 78 3.78 1.48 3.97
CA ALA A 78 3.23 2.31 2.90
C ALA A 78 2.18 1.55 2.08
N ASN A 79 2.48 0.31 1.66
CA ASN A 79 1.57 -0.55 0.91
C ASN A 79 0.30 -0.88 1.70
N LYS A 80 0.44 -1.17 3.00
CA LYS A 80 -0.72 -1.40 3.87
C LYS A 80 -1.64 -0.17 3.92
N LEU A 81 -1.07 1.03 4.05
CA LEU A 81 -1.82 2.27 4.12
C LEU A 81 -2.50 2.60 2.78
N LEU A 82 -1.82 2.35 1.65
CA LEU A 82 -2.42 2.52 0.32
C LEU A 82 -3.57 1.54 0.07
N ARG A 83 -3.45 0.28 0.48
CA ARG A 83 -4.57 -0.67 0.39
C ARG A 83 -5.77 -0.23 1.20
N GLN A 84 -5.55 0.33 2.40
CA GLN A 84 -6.63 0.90 3.22
C GLN A 84 -7.28 2.10 2.51
N ALA A 85 -6.49 3.03 1.97
CA ALA A 85 -7.00 4.17 1.21
C ALA A 85 -7.81 3.73 -0.03
N TYR A 86 -7.38 2.67 -0.72
CA TYR A 86 -8.11 2.07 -1.83
C TYR A 86 -9.48 1.56 -1.40
N GLN A 87 -9.53 0.81 -0.29
CA GLN A 87 -10.80 0.29 0.25
C GLN A 87 -11.76 1.42 0.64
N GLU A 88 -11.25 2.50 1.22
CA GLU A 88 -12.08 3.67 1.55
C GLU A 88 -12.68 4.32 0.30
N CYS A 89 -11.94 4.41 -0.81
CA CYS A 89 -12.47 4.91 -2.07
C CYS A 89 -13.61 4.03 -2.59
N ILE A 90 -13.46 2.71 -2.56
CA ILE A 90 -14.49 1.75 -2.99
C ILE A 90 -15.74 1.87 -2.13
N LEU A 91 -15.59 1.95 -0.80
CA LEU A 91 -16.72 2.09 0.13
C LEU A 91 -17.45 3.42 -0.08
N ALA A 92 -16.72 4.51 -0.31
CA ALA A 92 -17.29 5.82 -0.57
C ALA A 92 -18.11 5.84 -1.88
N GLU A 93 -17.63 5.17 -2.93
CA GLU A 93 -18.35 5.01 -4.19
C GLU A 93 -19.65 4.21 -4.00
N GLN A 94 -19.57 3.07 -3.30
CA GLN A 94 -20.75 2.25 -3.00
C GLN A 94 -21.79 3.02 -2.18
N GLN A 95 -21.34 3.78 -1.18
CA GLN A 95 -22.24 4.60 -0.37
C GLN A 95 -22.92 5.69 -1.20
N SER A 96 -22.17 6.36 -2.08
CA SER A 96 -22.69 7.39 -2.96
C SER A 96 -23.73 6.83 -3.94
N SER A 97 -23.50 5.69 -4.56
CA SER A 97 -24.44 5.04 -5.47
C SER A 97 -25.72 4.62 -4.76
N THR A 98 -25.61 3.99 -3.60
CA THR A 98 -26.78 3.61 -2.78
C THR A 98 -27.62 4.81 -2.37
N GLN A 99 -26.97 5.91 -2.02
CA GLN A 99 -27.68 7.14 -1.63
C GLN A 99 -28.39 7.78 -2.83
N SER A 100 -27.82 7.71 -4.02
CA SER A 100 -28.48 8.17 -5.25
C SER A 100 -29.73 7.35 -5.56
N ASP A 101 -29.64 6.02 -5.49
CA ASP A 101 -30.75 5.12 -5.72
C ASP A 101 -31.89 5.36 -4.74
N LEU A 102 -31.57 5.55 -3.44
CA LEU A 102 -32.57 5.87 -2.42
C LEU A 102 -33.22 7.22 -2.67
N SER A 103 -32.49 8.21 -3.18
CA SER A 103 -33.04 9.54 -3.46
C SER A 103 -34.07 9.53 -4.58
N GLU A 104 -33.95 8.62 -5.54
CA GLU A 104 -34.93 8.41 -6.61
C GLU A 104 -36.23 7.78 -6.10
N LEU A 105 -36.15 6.97 -5.05
CA LEU A 105 -37.32 6.30 -4.45
C LEU A 105 -38.14 7.23 -3.55
N ILE A 106 -37.60 8.38 -3.13
CA ILE A 106 -38.34 9.35 -2.30
C ILE A 106 -39.38 10.09 -3.16
N PRO A 107 -40.67 9.97 -2.85
CA PRO A 107 -41.70 10.68 -3.59
C PRO A 107 -41.45 12.19 -3.63
N TYR A 108 -41.80 12.83 -4.73
CA TYR A 108 -41.55 14.25 -4.98
C TYR A 108 -42.11 15.16 -3.87
N TYR A 109 -43.21 14.79 -3.23
CA TYR A 109 -43.85 15.56 -2.15
C TYR A 109 -43.16 15.42 -0.78
N LEU A 110 -42.11 14.58 -0.67
CA LEU A 110 -41.29 14.45 0.54
C LEU A 110 -39.91 15.10 0.41
N LYS A 111 -39.61 15.65 -0.75
CA LYS A 111 -38.43 16.48 -0.97
C LYS A 111 -38.79 17.94 -0.65
#